data_79fde552da44d1a8422c5bc67c2286f8
#
_entry.id   79fde552da44d1a8422c5bc67c2286f8
#
_cell.length_a   1.000
_cell.length_b   1.000
_cell.length_c   1.000
_cell.angle_alpha   90.00
_cell.angle_beta   90.00
_cell.angle_gamma   90.00
#
_symmetry.space_group_name_H-M   'P 1'
#
loop_
_entity.id
_entity.type
_entity.pdbx_description
1 polymer ?
#
loop_
_entity_poly.entity_id
_entity_poly.type
_entity_poly.pdbx_seq_one_letter_code
_entity_poly.pdbx_strand_id
1 'polypeptide(L)'
;QAVSRGLGDVYKRQIEYQRQSNWNIWKKENLFAYYDKEMISSGLNIDWFIGDRQEIRVKGKIYGIKGKRPRPYRVNNYGYLGSSEDEINSLELSETAFQVRYKYQFAPLSDLYIVYTRGGKYANLQTNQFEKIYSGAWANQNLDKFIIKLRYKL
;
A
#
# COMPACT_ATOMS: atom_id res chain seq x y z
N GLN A 1 40.46 6.16 -21.06
CA GLN A 1 39.42 5.14 -21.10
C GLN A 1 38.15 5.71 -20.46
N ALA A 2 37.18 6.05 -21.31
CA ALA A 2 35.84 6.39 -20.83
C ALA A 2 35.20 5.10 -20.27
N VAL A 3 35.11 4.99 -18.97
CA VAL A 3 34.33 3.96 -18.33
C VAL A 3 32.84 4.34 -18.54
N SER A 4 32.23 3.77 -19.55
CA SER A 4 30.78 3.75 -19.71
C SER A 4 30.22 3.00 -18.50
N ARG A 5 29.85 3.74 -17.46
CA ARG A 5 28.95 3.22 -16.43
C ARG A 5 27.59 3.11 -17.11
N GLY A 6 27.26 1.93 -17.56
CA GLY A 6 25.91 1.61 -17.96
C GLY A 6 24.99 1.87 -16.77
N LEU A 7 24.29 2.99 -16.80
CA LEU A 7 23.16 3.25 -15.93
C LEU A 7 22.07 2.25 -16.34
N GLY A 8 22.08 1.08 -15.70
CA GLY A 8 21.10 0.04 -15.98
C GLY A 8 19.76 0.41 -15.36
N ASP A 9 18.71 0.33 -16.15
CA ASP A 9 17.35 0.41 -15.65
C ASP A 9 17.11 -0.70 -14.61
N VAL A 10 16.50 -0.36 -13.49
CA VAL A 10 16.22 -1.31 -12.41
C VAL A 10 14.74 -1.51 -12.31
N TYR A 11 14.31 -2.76 -12.47
CA TYR A 11 12.93 -3.18 -12.32
C TYR A 11 12.81 -4.19 -11.19
N LYS A 12 11.97 -3.89 -10.21
CA LYS A 12 11.65 -4.82 -9.12
C LYS A 12 10.16 -4.98 -9.01
N ARG A 13 9.70 -6.21 -9.15
CA ARG A 13 8.30 -6.60 -8.91
C ARG A 13 8.25 -7.63 -7.79
N GLN A 14 7.33 -7.45 -6.87
CA GLN A 14 7.10 -8.36 -5.76
C GLN A 14 5.61 -8.65 -5.64
N ILE A 15 5.29 -9.93 -5.44
CA ILE A 15 3.94 -10.37 -5.10
C ILE A 15 4.09 -11.22 -3.84
N GLU A 16 3.25 -10.94 -2.86
CA GLU A 16 3.22 -11.66 -1.59
C GLU A 16 1.80 -12.13 -1.32
N TYR A 17 1.66 -13.37 -0.92
CA TYR A 17 0.41 -13.95 -0.41
C TYR A 17 0.65 -14.43 1.01
N GLN A 18 -0.24 -14.03 1.92
CA GLN A 18 -0.20 -14.44 3.32
C GLN A 18 -1.56 -14.97 3.75
N ARG A 19 -1.53 -16.08 4.47
CA ARG A 19 -2.69 -16.66 5.14
C ARG A 19 -2.40 -16.81 6.63
N GLN A 20 -3.35 -16.42 7.47
CA GLN A 20 -3.22 -16.47 8.91
C GLN A 20 -4.56 -16.82 9.53
N SER A 21 -4.59 -17.89 10.33
CA SER A 21 -5.73 -18.22 11.18
C SER A 21 -5.67 -17.44 12.47
N ASN A 22 -6.83 -17.22 13.08
CA ASN A 22 -6.98 -16.54 14.36
C ASN A 22 -6.36 -15.12 14.40
N TRP A 23 -6.50 -14.38 13.29
CA TRP A 23 -6.14 -12.97 13.28
C TRP A 23 -7.12 -12.17 14.14
N ASN A 24 -6.62 -11.64 15.26
CA ASN A 24 -7.43 -10.94 16.24
C ASN A 24 -7.54 -9.45 15.92
N ILE A 25 -8.76 -8.92 16.00
CA ILE A 25 -9.06 -7.50 15.82
C ILE A 25 -9.95 -7.03 16.95
N TRP A 26 -9.56 -5.97 17.62
CA TRP A 26 -10.41 -5.23 18.52
C TRP A 26 -11.53 -4.50 17.75
N LYS A 27 -12.76 -4.58 18.19
CA LYS A 27 -13.92 -3.95 17.54
C LYS A 27 -14.41 -2.71 18.31
N LYS A 28 -14.77 -2.89 19.56
CA LYS A 28 -15.22 -1.82 20.45
C LYS A 28 -15.22 -2.32 21.89
N GLU A 29 -15.06 -1.44 22.84
CA GLU A 29 -15.11 -1.76 24.27
C GLU A 29 -14.32 -3.02 24.63
N ASN A 30 -14.99 -4.08 25.07
CA ASN A 30 -14.42 -5.38 25.39
C ASN A 30 -14.66 -6.45 24.31
N LEU A 31 -15.14 -6.06 23.10
CA LEU A 31 -15.46 -6.95 22.00
C LEU A 31 -14.26 -7.08 21.06
N PHE A 32 -13.84 -8.32 20.82
CA PHE A 32 -12.81 -8.74 19.88
C PHE A 32 -13.38 -9.70 18.85
N ALA A 33 -12.76 -9.80 17.69
CA ALA A 33 -13.11 -10.79 16.70
C ALA A 33 -11.86 -11.49 16.16
N TYR A 34 -11.89 -12.81 16.11
CA TYR A 34 -10.91 -13.59 15.37
C TYR A 34 -11.40 -13.84 13.96
N TYR A 35 -10.49 -13.68 13.00
CA TYR A 35 -10.74 -13.91 11.57
C TYR A 35 -9.72 -14.88 11.00
N ASP A 36 -10.10 -15.53 9.94
CA ASP A 36 -9.16 -16.17 9.02
C ASP A 36 -8.77 -15.14 7.97
N LYS A 37 -7.55 -14.63 8.10
CA LYS A 37 -6.98 -13.58 7.25
C LYS A 37 -6.39 -14.18 5.98
N GLU A 38 -6.74 -13.59 4.85
CA GLU A 38 -6.04 -13.75 3.57
C GLU A 38 -5.57 -12.36 3.11
N MET A 39 -4.30 -12.24 2.77
CA MET A 39 -3.72 -11.00 2.27
C MET A 39 -2.96 -11.26 0.97
N ILE A 40 -3.18 -10.38 0.01
CA ILE A 40 -2.39 -10.31 -1.22
C ILE A 40 -1.79 -8.91 -1.29
N SER A 41 -0.48 -8.83 -1.46
CA SER A 41 0.19 -7.56 -1.75
C SER A 41 0.99 -7.65 -3.04
N SER A 42 1.05 -6.53 -3.77
CA SER A 42 1.88 -6.39 -4.95
C SER A 42 2.63 -5.07 -4.89
N GLY A 43 3.92 -5.12 -5.19
CA GLY A 43 4.81 -3.97 -5.26
C GLY A 43 5.50 -3.87 -6.61
N LEU A 44 5.63 -2.65 -7.11
CA LEU A 44 6.36 -2.30 -8.31
C LEU A 44 7.35 -1.18 -7.99
N ASN A 45 8.59 -1.35 -8.42
CA ASN A 45 9.60 -0.31 -8.37
C ASN A 45 10.35 -0.29 -9.70
N ILE A 46 10.39 0.87 -10.33
CA ILE A 46 11.08 1.11 -11.61
C ILE A 46 11.95 2.33 -11.42
N ASP A 47 13.24 2.19 -11.65
CA ASP A 47 14.19 3.29 -11.76
C ASP A 47 14.70 3.30 -13.22
N TRP A 48 14.33 4.32 -13.97
CA TRP A 48 14.66 4.51 -15.36
C TRP A 48 15.53 5.73 -15.52
N PHE A 49 16.72 5.54 -16.08
CA PHE A 49 17.70 6.60 -16.32
C PHE A 49 17.71 6.98 -17.80
N ILE A 50 17.51 8.25 -18.09
CA ILE A 50 17.50 8.82 -19.44
C ILE A 50 18.76 9.69 -19.58
N GLY A 51 19.82 9.10 -20.11
CA GLY A 51 21.15 9.72 -20.14
C GLY A 51 21.66 9.98 -18.71
N ASP A 52 22.61 10.91 -18.60
CA ASP A 52 23.31 11.16 -17.32
C ASP A 52 22.61 12.14 -16.40
N ARG A 53 21.52 12.79 -16.87
CA ARG A 53 20.92 13.93 -16.18
C ARG A 53 19.46 13.75 -15.80
N GLN A 54 18.80 12.70 -16.27
CA GLN A 54 17.39 12.50 -16.04
C GLN A 54 17.11 11.14 -15.41
N GLU A 55 16.22 11.11 -14.47
CA GLU A 55 15.78 9.90 -13.79
C GLU A 55 14.25 9.93 -13.63
N ILE A 56 13.59 8.87 -14.04
CA ILE A 56 12.18 8.61 -13.72
C ILE A 56 12.14 7.45 -12.74
N ARG A 57 11.51 7.68 -11.60
CA ARG A 57 11.28 6.64 -10.62
C ARG A 57 9.79 6.44 -10.41
N VAL A 58 9.32 5.20 -10.60
CA VAL A 58 7.93 4.81 -10.36
C VAL A 58 7.91 3.81 -9.22
N LYS A 59 7.09 4.08 -8.22
CA LYS A 59 6.84 3.16 -7.10
C LYS A 59 5.34 2.97 -6.96
N GLY A 60 4.93 1.71 -6.87
CA GLY A 60 3.56 1.34 -6.62
C GLY A 60 3.49 0.22 -5.59
N LYS A 61 2.56 0.31 -4.68
CA LYS A 61 2.23 -0.75 -3.75
C LYS A 61 0.71 -0.83 -3.59
N ILE A 62 0.20 -2.02 -3.65
CA ILE A 62 -1.20 -2.31 -3.38
C ILE A 62 -1.29 -3.54 -2.49
N TYR A 63 -2.17 -3.54 -1.52
CA TYR A 63 -2.51 -4.72 -0.76
C TYR A 63 -4.01 -4.80 -0.53
N GLY A 64 -4.49 -6.04 -0.43
CA GLY A 64 -5.85 -6.35 -0.06
C GLY A 64 -5.87 -7.40 1.04
N ILE A 65 -6.70 -7.18 2.03
CA ILE A 65 -6.90 -8.07 3.18
C ILE A 65 -8.36 -8.48 3.22
N LYS A 66 -8.59 -9.79 3.39
CA LYS A 66 -9.90 -10.37 3.68
C LYS A 66 -9.84 -11.05 5.04
N GLY A 67 -10.75 -10.68 5.94
CA GLY A 67 -11.02 -11.39 7.18
C GLY A 67 -12.30 -12.17 7.04
N LYS A 68 -12.20 -13.50 6.93
CA LYS A 68 -13.32 -14.43 6.76
C LYS A 68 -13.65 -15.11 8.08
N ARG A 69 -14.86 -15.67 8.18
CA ARG A 69 -15.31 -16.47 9.31
C ARG A 69 -15.09 -15.77 10.65
N PRO A 70 -15.74 -14.61 10.87
CA PRO A 70 -15.63 -13.90 12.12
C PRO A 70 -16.10 -14.75 13.31
N ARG A 71 -15.31 -14.76 14.36
CA ARG A 71 -15.63 -15.39 15.64
C ARG A 71 -15.54 -14.33 16.72
N PRO A 72 -16.68 -13.88 17.28
CA PRO A 72 -16.71 -12.85 18.33
C PRO A 72 -16.31 -13.40 19.68
N TYR A 73 -15.60 -12.58 20.45
CA TYR A 73 -15.22 -12.83 21.83
C TYR A 73 -15.33 -11.56 22.65
N ARG A 74 -15.72 -11.70 23.92
CA ARG A 74 -15.70 -10.61 24.88
C ARG A 74 -14.75 -10.90 26.03
N VAL A 75 -14.07 -9.86 26.48
CA VAL A 75 -13.31 -9.90 27.72
C VAL A 75 -14.24 -9.58 28.89
N ASN A 76 -14.32 -10.46 29.88
CA ASN A 76 -15.10 -10.23 31.09
C ASN A 76 -14.35 -9.31 32.06
N ASN A 77 -15.01 -8.94 33.17
CA ASN A 77 -14.45 -8.05 34.19
C ASN A 77 -13.22 -8.60 34.94
N TYR A 78 -12.95 -9.90 34.80
CA TYR A 78 -11.77 -10.56 35.36
C TYR A 78 -10.63 -10.72 34.36
N GLY A 79 -10.80 -10.19 33.13
CA GLY A 79 -9.78 -10.28 32.04
C GLY A 79 -9.79 -11.57 31.22
N TYR A 80 -10.76 -12.46 31.44
CA TYR A 80 -10.88 -13.70 30.66
C TYR A 80 -11.67 -13.50 29.38
N LEU A 81 -11.23 -14.17 28.32
CA LEU A 81 -11.86 -14.17 27.01
C LEU A 81 -12.95 -15.25 26.95
N GLY A 82 -14.18 -14.88 26.64
CA GLY A 82 -15.31 -15.78 26.43
C GLY A 82 -15.89 -15.61 25.02
N SER A 83 -16.43 -16.68 24.43
CA SER A 83 -17.18 -16.59 23.18
C SER A 83 -18.38 -15.67 23.35
N SER A 84 -18.74 -14.94 22.29
CA SER A 84 -19.87 -14.02 22.26
C SER A 84 -20.79 -14.38 21.09
N GLU A 85 -22.07 -14.05 21.23
CA GLU A 85 -23.07 -14.19 20.17
C GLU A 85 -23.27 -12.88 19.37
N ASP A 86 -22.37 -11.90 19.56
CA ASP A 86 -22.42 -10.64 18.81
C ASP A 86 -22.30 -10.91 17.30
N GLU A 87 -23.15 -10.29 16.51
CA GLU A 87 -23.05 -10.34 15.06
C GLU A 87 -21.87 -9.51 14.58
N ILE A 88 -20.94 -10.15 13.88
CA ILE A 88 -19.77 -9.51 13.27
C ILE A 88 -19.66 -9.91 11.81
N ASN A 89 -19.54 -8.91 10.96
CA ASN A 89 -19.37 -9.13 9.52
C ASN A 89 -17.92 -9.46 9.14
N SER A 90 -17.77 -10.11 7.99
CA SER A 90 -16.47 -10.25 7.32
C SER A 90 -15.84 -8.87 7.09
N LEU A 91 -14.53 -8.82 7.07
CA LEU A 91 -13.77 -7.58 6.87
C LEU A 91 -13.04 -7.64 5.54
N GLU A 92 -13.16 -6.59 4.74
CA GLU A 92 -12.37 -6.39 3.53
C GLU A 92 -11.75 -5.01 3.56
N LEU A 93 -10.45 -4.98 3.33
CA LEU A 93 -9.66 -3.76 3.36
C LEU A 93 -8.65 -3.79 2.22
N SER A 94 -8.49 -2.67 1.51
CA SER A 94 -7.36 -2.50 0.62
C SER A 94 -6.83 -1.08 0.67
N GLU A 95 -5.54 -0.97 0.42
CA GLU A 95 -4.86 0.32 0.27
C GLU A 95 -3.95 0.29 -0.95
N THR A 96 -3.88 1.41 -1.63
CA THR A 96 -2.98 1.67 -2.74
C THR A 96 -2.11 2.86 -2.44
N ALA A 97 -0.83 2.77 -2.82
CA ALA A 97 0.10 3.89 -2.83
C ALA A 97 0.85 3.88 -4.16
N PHE A 98 0.83 4.99 -4.84
CA PHE A 98 1.51 5.18 -6.13
C PHE A 98 2.26 6.49 -6.14
N GLN A 99 3.51 6.47 -6.63
CA GLN A 99 4.34 7.66 -6.75
C GLN A 99 5.12 7.60 -8.06
N VAL A 100 5.12 8.70 -8.79
CA VAL A 100 6.03 8.97 -9.89
C VAL A 100 6.91 10.16 -9.51
N ARG A 101 8.21 10.01 -9.66
CA ARG A 101 9.18 11.07 -9.49
C ARG A 101 10.02 11.21 -10.74
N TYR A 102 10.03 12.40 -11.31
CA TYR A 102 10.97 12.82 -12.32
C TYR A 102 12.02 13.74 -11.72
N LYS A 103 13.28 13.47 -12.01
CA LYS A 103 14.42 14.32 -11.66
C LYS A 103 15.14 14.74 -12.93
N TYR A 104 15.45 16.03 -13.04
CA TYR A 104 16.27 16.56 -14.10
C TYR A 104 17.39 17.45 -13.54
N GLN A 105 18.63 17.08 -13.79
CA GLN A 105 19.80 17.88 -13.45
C GLN A 105 20.13 18.80 -14.63
N PHE A 106 19.72 20.06 -14.54
CA PHE A 106 19.93 21.04 -15.61
C PHE A 106 21.29 21.76 -15.53
N ALA A 107 21.93 21.78 -14.34
CA ALA A 107 23.29 22.26 -14.14
C ALA A 107 23.98 21.46 -13.02
N PRO A 108 25.31 21.53 -12.85
CA PRO A 108 25.99 20.92 -11.72
C PRO A 108 25.36 21.34 -10.39
N LEU A 109 24.99 20.35 -9.56
CA LEU A 109 24.32 20.54 -8.25
C LEU A 109 22.97 21.26 -8.29
N SER A 110 22.37 21.42 -9.47
CA SER A 110 21.07 22.06 -9.67
C SER A 110 20.09 21.09 -10.29
N ASP A 111 19.01 20.81 -9.58
CA ASP A 111 18.03 19.80 -9.94
C ASP A 111 16.60 20.33 -9.91
N LEU A 112 15.80 19.91 -10.87
CA LEU A 112 14.36 20.00 -10.87
C LEU A 112 13.77 18.64 -10.48
N TYR A 113 12.84 18.63 -9.53
CA TYR A 113 12.05 17.46 -9.16
C TYR A 113 10.58 17.72 -9.43
N ILE A 114 9.93 16.77 -10.07
CA ILE A 114 8.48 16.72 -10.23
C ILE A 114 8.02 15.41 -9.59
N VAL A 115 7.13 15.50 -8.62
CA VAL A 115 6.66 14.34 -7.87
C VAL A 115 5.13 14.33 -7.89
N TYR A 116 4.56 13.25 -8.35
CA TYR A 116 3.16 12.94 -8.21
C TYR A 116 2.98 11.75 -7.28
N THR A 117 2.08 11.88 -6.31
CA THR A 117 1.76 10.82 -5.36
C THR A 117 0.25 10.66 -5.28
N ARG A 118 -0.21 9.43 -5.36
CA ARG A 118 -1.61 9.07 -5.18
C ARG A 118 -1.74 7.95 -4.17
N GLY A 119 -2.68 8.09 -3.24
CA GLY A 119 -3.07 7.05 -2.29
C GLY A 119 -4.56 6.82 -2.34
N GLY A 120 -4.98 5.61 -2.07
CA GLY A 120 -6.39 5.26 -1.99
C GLY A 120 -6.63 4.16 -0.96
N LYS A 121 -7.83 4.17 -0.39
CA LYS A 121 -8.25 3.19 0.61
C LYS A 121 -9.67 2.76 0.31
N TYR A 122 -9.91 1.48 0.44
CA TYR A 122 -11.22 0.88 0.35
C TYR A 122 -11.46 -0.06 1.52
N ALA A 123 -12.62 0.08 2.16
CA ALA A 123 -13.09 -0.82 3.19
C ALA A 123 -14.53 -1.18 2.90
N ASN A 124 -14.84 -2.45 2.84
CA ASN A 124 -16.20 -2.95 2.67
C ASN A 124 -16.42 -4.20 3.53
N LEU A 125 -17.67 -4.46 3.85
CA LEU A 125 -18.05 -5.54 4.75
C LEU A 125 -18.62 -6.76 4.02
N GLN A 126 -18.71 -6.77 2.67
CA GLN A 126 -19.53 -7.76 1.96
C GLN A 126 -19.08 -8.23 0.57
N THR A 127 -17.93 -7.87 0.05
CA THR A 127 -17.53 -8.35 -1.28
C THR A 127 -16.52 -9.50 -1.22
N ASN A 128 -16.78 -10.59 -1.97
CA ASN A 128 -15.90 -11.77 -2.01
C ASN A 128 -14.83 -11.74 -3.12
N GLN A 129 -14.69 -10.60 -3.85
CA GLN A 129 -13.82 -10.51 -5.04
C GLN A 129 -12.63 -9.58 -4.79
N PHE A 130 -11.41 -10.09 -4.86
CA PHE A 130 -10.19 -9.27 -4.75
C PHE A 130 -10.11 -8.15 -5.79
N GLU A 131 -10.62 -8.38 -7.00
CA GLU A 131 -10.65 -7.37 -8.06
C GLU A 131 -11.43 -6.11 -7.64
N LYS A 132 -12.59 -6.27 -7.02
CA LYS A 132 -13.40 -5.13 -6.52
C LYS A 132 -12.71 -4.40 -5.36
N ILE A 133 -11.96 -5.11 -4.55
CA ILE A 133 -11.18 -4.53 -3.46
C ILE A 133 -10.10 -3.61 -4.03
N TYR A 134 -9.38 -4.04 -5.06
CA TYR A 134 -8.32 -3.25 -5.68
C TYR A 134 -8.84 -2.07 -6.48
N SER A 135 -9.85 -2.28 -7.33
CA SER A 135 -10.48 -1.20 -8.09
C SER A 135 -11.12 -0.16 -7.17
N GLY A 136 -11.74 -0.59 -6.06
CA GLY A 136 -12.30 0.27 -5.04
C GLY A 136 -11.25 1.16 -4.38
N ALA A 137 -10.08 0.62 -4.01
CA ALA A 137 -9.00 1.42 -3.42
C ALA A 137 -8.42 2.42 -4.42
N TRP A 138 -8.36 2.06 -5.70
CA TRP A 138 -7.89 2.99 -6.74
C TRP A 138 -8.91 4.11 -7.00
N ALA A 139 -10.20 3.81 -6.96
CA ALA A 139 -11.28 4.77 -7.16
C ALA A 139 -11.48 5.71 -5.95
N ASN A 140 -11.32 5.20 -4.73
CA ASN A 140 -11.48 5.96 -3.50
C ASN A 140 -10.15 6.57 -3.05
N GLN A 141 -9.70 7.59 -3.76
CA GLN A 141 -8.48 8.30 -3.43
C GLN A 141 -8.63 9.07 -2.10
N ASN A 142 -7.65 8.94 -1.24
CA ASN A 142 -7.52 9.71 0.00
C ASN A 142 -6.33 10.67 0.00
N LEU A 143 -5.45 10.51 -0.98
CA LEU A 143 -4.30 11.38 -1.20
C LEU A 143 -4.11 11.57 -2.70
N ASP A 144 -4.01 12.83 -3.12
CA ASP A 144 -3.60 13.24 -4.46
C ASP A 144 -2.71 14.47 -4.32
N LYS A 145 -1.40 14.31 -4.61
CA LYS A 145 -0.41 15.34 -4.33
C LYS A 145 0.54 15.51 -5.49
N PHE A 146 0.69 16.74 -5.93
CA PHE A 146 1.66 17.15 -6.94
C PHE A 146 2.66 18.14 -6.32
N ILE A 147 3.95 17.90 -6.52
CA ILE A 147 5.03 18.72 -5.97
C ILE A 147 6.02 19.04 -7.08
N ILE A 148 6.38 20.31 -7.20
CA ILE A 148 7.54 20.76 -7.97
C ILE A 148 8.55 21.33 -6.98
N LYS A 149 9.79 20.86 -7.05
CA LYS A 149 10.90 21.33 -6.23
C LYS A 149 12.08 21.69 -7.13
N LEU A 150 12.53 22.90 -7.01
CA LEU A 150 13.76 23.38 -7.64
C LEU A 150 14.86 23.50 -6.58
N ARG A 151 16.00 22.87 -6.83
CA ARG A 151 17.24 23.08 -6.09
C ARG A 151 18.22 23.74 -7.03
N TYR A 152 18.70 24.91 -6.67
CA TYR A 152 19.68 25.66 -7.44
C TYR A 152 20.87 25.98 -6.56
N LYS A 153 22.08 25.76 -7.09
CA LYS A 153 23.32 26.19 -6.43
C LYS A 153 23.83 27.44 -7.14
N LEU A 154 23.89 28.51 -6.43
CA LEU A 154 24.59 29.74 -6.81
C LEU A 154 26.09 29.56 -6.70
#